data_0310d98e7ab7e5b2a53f41f724f6676e
#
_entry.id   0310d98e7ab7e5b2a53f41f724f6676e
#
_cell.length_a   1.000
_cell.length_b   1.000
_cell.length_c   1.000
_cell.angle_alpha   90.00
_cell.angle_beta   90.00
_cell.angle_gamma   90.00
#
_symmetry.space_group_name_H-M   'P 1'
#
loop_
_entity.id
_entity.type
_entity.pdbx_description
1 polymer ?
#
loop_
_entity_poly.entity_id
_entity_poly.type
_entity_poly.pdbx_seq_one_letter_code
_entity_poly.pdbx_strand_id
1 'polypeptide(L)'
;MSAGAQLSVTDQRRMARHPVDHPVIAEHYRDGDVRMHIANISANGFMIDDARQTERGDRVIVRLPVIGRIEAYCIWSRDNRAGYQFERILRIDDFLAMIDTLQPNPRLR
;
A
#
# COMPACT_ATOMS: atom_id res chain seq x y z
N MET A 1 5.92 -15.36 -29.05
CA MET A 1 5.27 -14.60 -28.65
C MET A 1 4.90 -14.45 -27.49
N SER A 2 4.77 -13.77 -27.00
CA SER A 2 4.47 -13.74 -25.81
C SER A 2 3.39 -12.88 -25.51
N ALA A 3 2.27 -13.29 -25.78
CA ALA A 3 1.09 -12.54 -25.46
C ALA A 3 1.03 -12.20 -23.99
N GLY A 4 1.65 -13.01 -23.17
CA GLY A 4 1.69 -12.73 -21.75
C GLY A 4 2.53 -11.52 -21.36
N ALA A 5 3.31 -10.99 -22.28
CA ALA A 5 4.13 -9.83 -21.98
C ALA A 5 3.33 -8.53 -21.93
N GLN A 6 2.13 -8.51 -22.48
CA GLN A 6 1.33 -7.29 -22.46
C GLN A 6 0.28 -7.36 -21.37
N LEU A 7 0.22 -6.28 -20.59
CA LEU A 7 -0.80 -6.15 -19.55
C LEU A 7 -2.04 -5.48 -20.13
N SER A 8 -3.21 -5.93 -19.69
CA SER A 8 -4.45 -5.25 -20.01
C SER A 8 -4.47 -3.86 -19.34
N VAL A 9 -5.36 -2.98 -19.79
CA VAL A 9 -5.52 -1.68 -19.14
C VAL A 9 -5.89 -1.87 -17.66
N THR A 10 -6.74 -2.83 -17.36
CA THR A 10 -7.13 -3.12 -15.97
C THR A 10 -5.92 -3.56 -15.15
N ASP A 11 -5.08 -4.43 -15.70
CA ASP A 11 -3.89 -4.89 -14.99
C ASP A 11 -2.91 -3.75 -14.76
N GLN A 12 -2.76 -2.86 -15.73
CA GLN A 12 -1.89 -1.71 -15.57
C GLN A 12 -2.38 -0.79 -14.48
N ARG A 13 -3.69 -0.53 -14.40
CA ARG A 13 -4.27 0.30 -13.35
C ARG A 13 -4.09 -0.32 -11.98
N ARG A 14 -4.28 -1.63 -11.85
CA ARG A 14 -4.11 -2.35 -10.59
C ARG A 14 -2.67 -2.30 -10.10
N MET A 15 -1.71 -2.43 -11.01
CA MET A 15 -0.30 -2.46 -10.67
C MET A 15 0.30 -1.06 -10.50
N ALA A 16 -0.36 -0.04 -11.04
CA ALA A 16 0.11 1.32 -10.92
C ALA A 16 0.00 1.79 -9.47
N ARG A 17 0.96 2.61 -9.05
CA ARG A 17 0.90 3.24 -7.75
C ARG A 17 0.09 4.51 -7.84
N HIS A 18 -0.89 4.64 -6.95
CA HIS A 18 -1.75 5.81 -6.88
C HIS A 18 -1.32 6.68 -5.71
N PRO A 19 -0.95 7.96 -5.97
CA PRO A 19 -0.61 8.88 -4.88
C PRO A 19 -1.84 9.13 -4.02
N VAL A 20 -1.68 8.97 -2.71
CA VAL A 20 -2.78 9.18 -1.76
C VAL A 20 -2.24 9.89 -0.53
N ASP A 21 -3.15 10.41 0.27
CA ASP A 21 -2.83 11.01 1.56
C ASP A 21 -3.70 10.28 2.59
N HIS A 22 -3.20 9.16 3.09
CA HIS A 22 -4.02 8.30 3.95
C HIS A 22 -3.30 7.97 5.25
N PRO A 23 -3.62 8.69 6.33
CA PRO A 23 -3.12 8.29 7.65
C PRO A 23 -3.86 7.04 8.11
N VAL A 24 -3.12 6.13 8.74
CA VAL A 24 -3.69 4.88 9.22
C VAL A 24 -2.98 4.48 10.52
N ILE A 25 -3.69 3.76 11.36
CA ILE A 25 -3.08 3.12 12.53
C ILE A 25 -2.91 1.65 12.18
N ALA A 26 -1.67 1.19 12.19
CA ALA A 26 -1.33 -0.19 11.89
C ALA A 26 -1.02 -0.93 13.19
N GLU A 27 -1.34 -2.22 13.23
CA GLU A 27 -0.95 -3.08 14.34
C GLU A 27 0.39 -3.72 14.01
N HIS A 28 1.43 -3.25 14.68
CA HIS A 28 2.78 -3.79 14.48
C HIS A 28 2.97 -4.99 15.38
N TYR A 29 3.54 -6.06 14.86
CA TYR A 29 3.66 -7.32 15.61
C TYR A 29 4.46 -7.17 16.89
N ARG A 30 5.36 -6.20 16.97
CA ARG A 30 6.23 -5.98 18.13
C ARG A 30 5.80 -4.79 18.97
N ASP A 31 5.44 -3.68 18.32
CA ASP A 31 5.26 -2.41 18.99
C ASP A 31 3.79 -2.05 19.25
N GLY A 32 2.86 -2.90 18.84
CA GLY A 32 1.43 -2.59 18.98
C GLY A 32 0.98 -1.58 17.93
N ASP A 33 0.09 -0.69 18.34
CA ASP A 33 -0.46 0.30 17.39
C ASP A 33 0.59 1.35 17.05
N VAL A 34 0.82 1.55 15.75
CA VAL A 34 1.73 2.57 15.25
C VAL A 34 1.03 3.42 14.20
N ARG A 35 1.35 4.69 14.16
CA ARG A 35 0.80 5.58 13.14
C ARG A 35 1.64 5.50 11.88
N MET A 36 0.96 5.43 10.75
CA MET A 36 1.60 5.41 9.45
C MET A 36 0.89 6.38 8.52
N HIS A 37 1.63 6.93 7.58
CA HIS A 37 1.06 7.78 6.54
C HIS A 37 1.31 7.11 5.20
N ILE A 38 0.26 6.59 4.58
CA ILE A 38 0.36 5.97 3.27
C ILE A 38 0.40 7.07 2.22
N ALA A 39 1.49 7.10 1.45
CA ALA A 39 1.73 8.13 0.45
C ALA A 39 1.43 7.66 -0.97
N ASN A 40 1.49 6.37 -1.22
CA ASN A 40 0.98 5.78 -2.46
C ASN A 40 0.58 4.33 -2.22
N ILE A 41 -0.27 3.82 -3.10
CA ILE A 41 -0.81 2.48 -2.93
C ILE A 41 -1.09 1.84 -4.30
N SER A 42 -0.87 0.54 -4.38
CA SER A 42 -1.24 -0.28 -5.53
C SER A 42 -1.96 -1.52 -5.01
N ALA A 43 -2.42 -2.37 -5.91
CA ALA A 43 -3.05 -3.63 -5.48
C ALA A 43 -2.07 -4.57 -4.79
N ASN A 44 -0.76 -4.37 -4.99
CA ASN A 44 0.28 -5.21 -4.38
C ASN A 44 0.73 -4.73 -3.00
N GLY A 45 0.60 -3.44 -2.72
CA GLY A 45 1.11 -2.91 -1.47
C GLY A 45 1.06 -1.39 -1.42
N PHE A 46 1.81 -0.82 -0.49
CA PHE A 46 1.80 0.62 -0.30
C PHE A 46 3.18 1.12 0.15
N MET A 47 3.38 2.42 0.01
CA MET A 47 4.57 3.09 0.53
C MET A 47 4.15 4.08 1.60
N ILE A 48 4.92 4.12 2.69
CA ILE A 48 4.73 5.11 3.74
C ILE A 48 5.90 6.09 3.72
N ASP A 49 5.63 7.32 4.13
CA ASP A 49 6.67 8.28 4.46
C ASP A 49 6.77 8.38 5.99
N ASP A 50 7.75 9.13 6.49
CA ASP A 50 8.04 9.25 7.93
C ASP A 50 8.22 7.87 8.59
N ALA A 51 9.07 7.05 7.99
CA ALA A 51 9.26 5.65 8.37
C ALA A 51 10.56 5.45 9.14
N ARG A 52 10.88 6.32 10.10
CA ARG A 52 12.19 6.35 10.76
C ARG A 52 12.56 5.08 11.51
N GLN A 53 11.59 4.36 12.03
CA GLN A 53 11.85 3.16 12.82
C GLN A 53 11.36 1.89 12.13
N THR A 54 11.12 1.99 10.85
CA THR A 54 10.63 0.85 10.07
C THR A 54 11.81 0.04 9.56
N GLU A 55 11.74 -1.27 9.70
CA GLU A 55 12.78 -2.18 9.27
C GLU A 55 12.24 -3.18 8.25
N ARG A 56 13.10 -3.54 7.31
CA ARG A 56 12.77 -4.60 6.35
C ARG A 56 12.39 -5.87 7.10
N GLY A 57 11.29 -6.49 6.70
CA GLY A 57 10.78 -7.68 7.36
C GLY A 57 9.72 -7.40 8.41
N ASP A 58 9.54 -6.13 8.80
CA ASP A 58 8.47 -5.78 9.72
C ASP A 58 7.12 -6.19 9.17
N ARG A 59 6.26 -6.70 10.05
CA ARG A 59 4.94 -7.16 9.70
C ARG A 59 3.92 -6.32 10.43
N VAL A 60 2.94 -5.83 9.70
CA VAL A 60 1.87 -5.00 10.26
C VAL A 60 0.54 -5.48 9.73
N ILE A 61 -0.52 -5.15 10.46
CA ILE A 61 -1.89 -5.31 9.99
C ILE A 61 -2.47 -3.92 9.85
N VAL A 62 -2.94 -3.58 8.65
CA VAL A 62 -3.60 -2.31 8.40
C VAL A 62 -5.07 -2.56 8.13
N ARG A 63 -5.89 -1.56 8.43
CA ARG A 63 -7.31 -1.61 8.12
C ARG A 63 -7.58 -0.56 7.05
N LEU A 64 -8.00 -1.02 5.89
CA LEU A 64 -8.23 -0.15 4.73
C LEU A 64 -9.70 -0.11 4.38
N PRO A 65 -10.19 1.02 3.85
CA PRO A 65 -11.57 1.10 3.37
C PRO A 65 -11.83 0.00 2.35
N VAL A 66 -13.03 -0.57 2.36
CA VAL A 66 -13.48 -1.64 1.46
C VAL A 66 -12.79 -2.96 1.74
N ILE A 67 -11.47 -2.96 1.95
CA ILE A 67 -10.65 -4.16 2.11
C ILE A 67 -10.75 -4.74 3.52
N GLY A 68 -10.82 -3.88 4.54
CA GLY A 68 -10.79 -4.31 5.93
C GLY A 68 -9.36 -4.58 6.40
N ARG A 69 -9.21 -5.50 7.34
CA ARG A 69 -7.91 -5.85 7.91
C ARG A 69 -7.12 -6.69 6.92
N ILE A 70 -5.87 -6.29 6.70
CA ILE A 70 -4.97 -7.03 5.81
C ILE A 70 -3.54 -6.91 6.34
N GLU A 71 -2.81 -8.01 6.27
CA GLU A 71 -1.42 -8.05 6.71
C GLU A 71 -0.50 -7.57 5.59
N ALA A 72 0.59 -6.91 5.97
CA ALA A 72 1.58 -6.43 5.02
C ALA A 72 2.97 -6.55 5.61
N TYR A 73 3.97 -6.67 4.75
CA TYR A 73 5.36 -6.87 5.13
C TYR A 73 6.22 -5.78 4.52
N CYS A 74 7.12 -5.22 5.33
CA CYS A 74 8.08 -4.25 4.83
C CYS A 74 9.11 -4.94 3.96
N ILE A 75 9.19 -4.56 2.70
CA ILE A 75 10.13 -5.15 1.74
C ILE A 75 11.34 -4.25 1.49
N TRP A 76 11.25 -2.97 1.82
CA TRP A 76 12.39 -2.07 1.79
C TRP A 76 12.15 -0.89 2.74
N SER A 77 13.24 -0.35 3.25
CA SER A 77 13.19 0.82 4.12
C SER A 77 14.46 1.64 3.92
N ARG A 78 14.31 2.89 3.52
CA ARG A 78 15.44 3.83 3.34
C ARG A 78 14.92 5.23 3.14
N ASP A 79 15.76 6.23 3.43
CA ASP A 79 15.45 7.64 3.20
C ASP A 79 14.14 8.06 3.86
N ASN A 80 13.89 7.53 5.06
CA ASN A 80 12.69 7.84 5.83
C ASN A 80 11.40 7.41 5.14
N ARG A 81 11.48 6.41 4.24
CA ARG A 81 10.36 5.81 3.54
C ARG A 81 10.42 4.31 3.65
N ALA A 82 9.30 3.65 3.50
CA ALA A 82 9.25 2.19 3.50
C ALA A 82 8.16 1.70 2.56
N GLY A 83 8.46 0.59 1.89
CA GLY A 83 7.51 -0.08 1.03
C GLY A 83 7.03 -1.36 1.67
N TYR A 84 5.72 -1.58 1.63
CA TYR A 84 5.07 -2.76 2.17
C TYR A 84 4.36 -3.51 1.06
N GLN A 85 4.41 -4.83 1.16
CA GLN A 85 3.69 -5.72 0.26
C GLN A 85 2.57 -6.38 1.04
N PHE A 86 1.36 -6.38 0.47
CA PHE A 86 0.22 -7.08 1.09
C PHE A 86 0.43 -8.59 1.06
N GLU A 87 -0.21 -9.29 1.99
CA GLU A 87 -0.20 -10.76 2.04
C GLU A 87 -0.79 -11.39 0.78
N ARG A 88 -1.57 -10.63 0.04
CA ARG A 88 -2.17 -11.05 -1.22
C ARG A 88 -2.39 -9.85 -2.12
N ILE A 89 -2.49 -10.09 -3.41
CA ILE A 89 -2.85 -9.03 -4.36
C ILE A 89 -4.35 -8.74 -4.18
N LEU A 90 -4.70 -7.46 -4.05
CA LEU A 90 -6.10 -7.07 -3.89
C LEU A 90 -6.86 -7.31 -5.18
N ARG A 91 -8.13 -7.71 -5.05
CA ARG A 91 -9.01 -7.85 -6.20
C ARG A 91 -9.20 -6.48 -6.82
N ILE A 92 -9.23 -6.46 -8.16
CA ILE A 92 -9.28 -5.18 -8.89
C ILE A 92 -10.52 -4.36 -8.52
N ASP A 93 -11.68 -5.01 -8.38
CA ASP A 93 -12.91 -4.30 -8.06
C ASP A 93 -12.83 -3.63 -6.69
N ASP A 94 -12.31 -4.37 -5.71
CA ASP A 94 -12.14 -3.86 -4.35
C ASP A 94 -11.09 -2.75 -4.32
N PHE A 95 -10.02 -2.91 -5.06
CA PHE A 95 -8.97 -1.91 -5.12
C PHE A 95 -9.47 -0.60 -5.70
N LEU A 96 -10.19 -0.65 -6.81
CA LEU A 96 -10.73 0.56 -7.43
C LEU A 96 -11.78 1.23 -6.55
N ALA A 97 -12.62 0.45 -5.88
CA ALA A 97 -13.59 0.99 -4.94
C ALA A 97 -12.88 1.68 -3.77
N MET A 98 -11.80 1.09 -3.28
CA MET A 98 -11.00 1.70 -2.21
C MET A 98 -10.37 3.01 -2.66
N ILE A 99 -9.76 3.04 -3.84
CA ILE A 99 -9.10 4.23 -4.36
C ILE A 99 -10.08 5.41 -4.41
N ASP A 100 -11.33 5.14 -4.76
CA ASP A 100 -12.35 6.19 -4.83
C ASP A 100 -12.64 6.82 -3.47
N THR A 101 -12.31 6.14 -2.38
CA THR A 101 -12.54 6.67 -1.03
C THR A 101 -11.32 7.36 -0.44
N LEU A 102 -10.12 7.14 -1.00
CA LEU A 102 -8.89 7.71 -0.46
C LEU A 102 -8.66 9.12 -0.98
N GLN A 103 -8.08 9.96 -0.13
CA GLN A 103 -7.73 11.32 -0.53
C GLN A 103 -6.52 11.29 -1.44
N PRO A 104 -6.55 11.99 -2.58
CA PRO A 104 -5.37 12.09 -3.43
C PRO A 104 -4.30 12.92 -2.74
N ASN A 105 -3.05 12.63 -3.06
CA ASN A 105 -1.93 13.37 -2.51
C ASN A 105 -1.74 14.65 -3.30
N PRO A 106 -1.97 15.83 -2.71
CA PRO A 106 -1.90 17.09 -3.47
C PRO A 106 -0.49 17.42 -3.96
N ARG A 107 0.53 16.85 -3.36
CA ARG A 107 1.92 17.12 -3.78
C ARG A 107 2.27 16.44 -5.10
N LEU A 108 1.47 15.46 -5.51
CA LEU A 108 1.79 14.66 -6.68
C LEU A 108 0.82 14.87 -7.82
N ARG A 109 0.08 15.95 -7.79
CA ARG A 109 -0.80 16.33 -8.88
C ARG A 109 -0.02 17.00 -9.99
#